data_25ff96df751f23b70801bb814dfc9c10
#
_entry.id   25ff96df751f23b70801bb814dfc9c10
#
_cell.length_a   1.000
_cell.length_b   1.000
_cell.length_c   1.000
_cell.angle_alpha   90.00
_cell.angle_beta   90.00
_cell.angle_gamma   90.00
#
_symmetry.space_group_name_H-M   'P 1'
#
loop_
_entity.id
_entity.type
_entity.pdbx_description
1 polymer ?
#
loop_
_entity_poly.entity_id
_entity_poly.type
_entity_poly.pdbx_seq_one_letter_code
_entity_poly.pdbx_strand_id
1 'polypeptide(L)'
;IVRNAHLINEGRQIELSNKSQDFFCLKRYDVQQILGVMVLLIRDKLPKFVNARPYDIQVLTPMRKGSLGVETLNGVLQSCLNPPSEGKKEVQLGDTLFREGDKVMQIKNNYQLEWEISTRYGMTIDKGIGVFNGDMGIIRKINTYEETVTVEYHEKKLVKYPYNLLDELELAYAITIHKAQGSEYPIVVMPFTMSHFVMLQRNLL
;
A
#
# COMPACT_ATOMS: atom_id res chain seq x y z
N ILE A 1 11.79 -7.28 15.86
CA ILE A 1 11.28 -5.93 15.53
C ILE A 1 11.13 -5.10 16.80
N VAL A 2 10.29 -5.49 17.78
CA VAL A 2 9.96 -4.70 19.00
C VAL A 2 11.21 -4.24 19.75
N ARG A 3 12.19 -5.15 19.99
CA ARG A 3 13.45 -4.80 20.65
C ARG A 3 14.22 -3.70 19.91
N ASN A 4 14.26 -3.78 18.57
CA ASN A 4 14.96 -2.80 17.75
C ASN A 4 14.23 -1.44 17.78
N ALA A 5 12.90 -1.45 17.76
CA ALA A 5 12.10 -0.21 17.89
C ALA A 5 12.38 0.51 19.22
N HIS A 6 12.45 -0.22 20.35
CA HIS A 6 12.85 0.36 21.64
C HIS A 6 14.26 0.94 21.62
N LEU A 7 15.23 0.22 21.06
CA LEU A 7 16.62 0.69 20.96
C LEU A 7 16.71 1.97 20.11
N ILE A 8 15.99 2.03 18.98
CA ILE A 8 15.95 3.24 18.14
C ILE A 8 15.35 4.42 18.91
N ASN A 9 14.24 4.22 19.60
CA ASN A 9 13.59 5.25 20.39
C ASN A 9 14.51 5.78 21.50
N GLU A 10 15.26 4.91 22.18
CA GLU A 10 16.25 5.27 23.21
C GLU A 10 17.52 5.90 22.62
N GLY A 11 17.67 5.96 21.29
CA GLY A 11 18.87 6.45 20.61
C GLY A 11 20.06 5.51 20.69
N ARG A 12 19.82 4.24 20.98
CA ARG A 12 20.85 3.20 21.05
C ARG A 12 21.06 2.57 19.69
N GLN A 13 22.24 2.06 19.46
CA GLN A 13 22.60 1.40 18.22
C GLN A 13 21.91 0.03 18.13
N ILE A 14 21.25 -0.23 17.00
CA ILE A 14 20.64 -1.53 16.70
C ILE A 14 21.61 -2.45 15.99
N GLU A 15 21.40 -3.74 16.12
CA GLU A 15 22.14 -4.75 15.37
C GLU A 15 21.55 -4.91 13.98
N LEU A 16 22.30 -4.55 12.94
CA LEU A 16 21.93 -4.68 11.52
C LEU A 16 22.46 -6.01 10.94
N SER A 17 22.15 -7.12 11.58
CA SER A 17 22.55 -8.43 11.08
C SER A 17 21.41 -9.07 10.28
N ASN A 18 21.75 -9.68 9.12
CA ASN A 18 20.79 -10.44 8.32
C ASN A 18 20.54 -11.86 8.89
N LYS A 19 20.95 -12.10 10.12
CA LYS A 19 20.71 -13.35 10.86
C LYS A 19 19.46 -13.29 11.74
N SER A 20 18.83 -12.12 11.83
CA SER A 20 17.55 -11.97 12.55
C SER A 20 16.44 -12.78 11.87
N GLN A 21 15.42 -13.16 12.64
CA GLN A 21 14.23 -13.85 12.09
C GLN A 21 13.17 -12.87 11.59
N ASP A 22 13.20 -11.61 12.05
CA ASP A 22 12.13 -10.62 11.87
C ASP A 22 12.60 -9.22 11.44
N PHE A 23 13.93 -8.98 11.41
CA PHE A 23 14.49 -7.68 11.07
C PHE A 23 15.73 -7.83 10.20
N PHE A 24 15.68 -7.26 8.99
CA PHE A 24 16.74 -7.39 7.99
C PHE A 24 17.14 -6.00 7.47
N CYS A 25 18.44 -5.80 7.21
CA CYS A 25 18.97 -4.59 6.59
C CYS A 25 19.78 -4.94 5.35
N LEU A 26 19.36 -4.48 4.20
CA LEU A 26 20.02 -4.71 2.91
C LEU A 26 20.66 -3.41 2.41
N LYS A 27 21.99 -3.29 2.47
CA LYS A 27 22.70 -2.12 1.96
C LYS A 27 22.75 -2.12 0.43
N ARG A 28 22.37 -1.00 -0.19
CA ARG A 28 22.48 -0.71 -1.61
C ARG A 28 22.99 0.72 -1.80
N TYR A 29 23.63 0.98 -2.94
CA TYR A 29 24.40 2.23 -3.11
C TYR A 29 23.73 3.22 -4.08
N ASP A 30 22.77 2.76 -4.87
CA ASP A 30 22.01 3.63 -5.77
C ASP A 30 20.51 3.31 -5.76
N VAL A 31 19.71 4.27 -6.24
CA VAL A 31 18.25 4.19 -6.26
C VAL A 31 17.74 3.06 -7.13
N GLN A 32 18.37 2.77 -8.25
CA GLN A 32 17.92 1.72 -9.17
C GLN A 32 18.11 0.33 -8.55
N GLN A 33 19.23 0.14 -7.84
CA GLN A 33 19.45 -1.10 -7.08
C GLN A 33 18.42 -1.26 -5.94
N ILE A 34 18.07 -0.16 -5.25
CA ILE A 34 17.05 -0.18 -4.18
C ILE A 34 15.70 -0.59 -4.79
N LEU A 35 15.27 0.05 -5.87
CA LEU A 35 14.01 -0.27 -6.55
C LEU A 35 13.98 -1.71 -7.05
N GLY A 36 15.05 -2.16 -7.71
CA GLY A 36 15.13 -3.54 -8.22
C GLY A 36 15.05 -4.59 -7.10
N VAL A 37 15.77 -4.36 -5.99
CA VAL A 37 15.73 -5.26 -4.82
C VAL A 37 14.37 -5.22 -4.15
N MET A 38 13.75 -4.05 -4.00
CA MET A 38 12.40 -3.93 -3.44
C MET A 38 11.39 -4.74 -4.24
N VAL A 39 11.36 -4.57 -5.58
CA VAL A 39 10.45 -5.32 -6.46
C VAL A 39 10.68 -6.82 -6.32
N LEU A 40 11.94 -7.27 -6.35
CA LEU A 40 12.30 -8.67 -6.18
C LEU A 40 11.84 -9.23 -4.82
N LEU A 41 12.02 -8.47 -3.75
CA LEU A 41 11.57 -8.86 -2.41
C LEU A 41 10.05 -9.00 -2.37
N ILE A 42 9.31 -8.01 -2.83
CA ILE A 42 7.86 -7.95 -2.70
C ILE A 42 7.16 -8.97 -3.61
N ARG A 43 7.65 -9.13 -4.85
CA ARG A 43 7.03 -10.02 -5.82
C ARG A 43 7.39 -11.49 -5.61
N ASP A 44 8.67 -11.77 -5.29
CA ASP A 44 9.19 -13.13 -5.42
C ASP A 44 9.70 -13.74 -4.10
N LYS A 45 10.40 -12.96 -3.26
CA LYS A 45 11.14 -13.51 -2.11
C LYS A 45 10.31 -13.56 -0.85
N LEU A 46 9.77 -12.43 -0.41
CA LEU A 46 9.01 -12.34 0.83
C LEU A 46 7.73 -13.19 0.81
N PRO A 47 6.93 -13.22 -0.28
CA PRO A 47 5.76 -14.08 -0.33
C PRO A 47 6.07 -15.56 -0.05
N LYS A 48 7.18 -16.05 -0.60
CA LYS A 48 7.63 -17.43 -0.37
C LYS A 48 8.20 -17.66 1.02
N PHE A 49 8.92 -16.65 1.57
CA PHE A 49 9.59 -16.75 2.85
C PHE A 49 8.61 -16.78 4.03
N VAL A 50 7.53 -16.00 3.96
CA VAL A 50 6.55 -15.86 5.05
C VAL A 50 5.16 -16.41 4.69
N ASN A 51 5.01 -17.09 3.56
CA ASN A 51 3.73 -17.61 3.05
C ASN A 51 2.63 -16.54 3.00
N ALA A 52 2.95 -15.40 2.39
CA ALA A 52 2.05 -14.26 2.26
C ALA A 52 1.83 -13.92 0.78
N ARG A 53 0.84 -13.07 0.50
CA ARG A 53 0.64 -12.53 -0.85
C ARG A 53 1.45 -11.25 -1.01
N PRO A 54 1.85 -10.85 -2.23
CA PRO A 54 2.50 -9.55 -2.46
C PRO A 54 1.72 -8.36 -1.89
N TYR A 55 0.38 -8.44 -1.89
CA TYR A 55 -0.51 -7.40 -1.35
C TYR A 55 -0.51 -7.29 0.18
N ASP A 56 -0.06 -8.32 0.89
CA ASP A 56 0.07 -8.33 2.36
C ASP A 56 1.35 -7.60 2.81
N ILE A 57 2.23 -7.27 1.86
CA ILE A 57 3.46 -6.52 2.09
C ILE A 57 3.17 -5.03 1.93
N GLN A 58 3.57 -4.22 2.92
CA GLN A 58 3.42 -2.78 2.87
C GLN A 58 4.77 -2.10 2.69
N VAL A 59 4.86 -1.24 1.68
CA VAL A 59 6.02 -0.35 1.54
C VAL A 59 5.76 0.95 2.28
N LEU A 60 6.69 1.33 3.15
CA LEU A 60 6.64 2.60 3.88
C LEU A 60 7.81 3.48 3.45
N THR A 61 7.54 4.74 3.16
CA THR A 61 8.59 5.73 2.83
C THR A 61 8.32 7.05 3.55
N PRO A 62 9.35 7.81 3.93
CA PRO A 62 9.14 9.06 4.65
C PRO A 62 8.61 10.20 3.77
N MET A 63 8.71 10.10 2.44
CA MET A 63 8.41 11.20 1.50
C MET A 63 7.32 10.84 0.48
N ARG A 64 6.54 11.84 0.06
CA ARG A 64 5.58 11.68 -1.05
C ARG A 64 6.25 11.73 -2.42
N LYS A 65 7.15 12.71 -2.63
CA LYS A 65 7.83 12.98 -3.90
C LYS A 65 9.27 12.51 -3.88
N GLY A 66 9.87 12.40 -5.05
CA GLY A 66 11.25 11.95 -5.23
C GLY A 66 11.35 10.51 -5.71
N SER A 67 12.57 10.08 -6.00
CA SER A 67 12.86 8.77 -6.61
C SER A 67 12.43 7.56 -5.77
N LEU A 68 12.35 7.70 -4.45
CA LEU A 68 11.81 6.71 -3.52
C LEU A 68 10.61 7.26 -2.73
N GLY A 69 9.92 8.26 -3.28
CA GLY A 69 8.67 8.78 -2.73
C GLY A 69 7.47 7.90 -3.11
N VAL A 70 6.37 8.10 -2.38
CA VAL A 70 5.11 7.33 -2.56
C VAL A 70 4.64 7.33 -4.02
N GLU A 71 4.68 8.48 -4.70
CA GLU A 71 4.19 8.61 -6.07
C GLU A 71 4.98 7.71 -7.04
N THR A 72 6.31 7.79 -6.98
CA THR A 72 7.20 6.95 -7.81
C THR A 72 7.08 5.48 -7.46
N LEU A 73 7.08 5.15 -6.16
CA LEU A 73 7.00 3.77 -5.70
C LEU A 73 5.68 3.11 -6.08
N ASN A 74 4.56 3.82 -5.98
CA ASN A 74 3.26 3.29 -6.40
C ASN A 74 3.23 2.99 -7.90
N GLY A 75 3.76 3.86 -8.76
CA GLY A 75 3.85 3.60 -10.20
C GLY A 75 4.71 2.39 -10.54
N VAL A 76 5.89 2.27 -9.91
CA VAL A 76 6.79 1.11 -10.10
C VAL A 76 6.14 -0.18 -9.62
N LEU A 77 5.57 -0.18 -8.42
CA LEU A 77 4.96 -1.37 -7.83
C LEU A 77 3.69 -1.78 -8.54
N GLN A 78 2.84 -0.83 -8.97
CA GLN A 78 1.68 -1.13 -9.81
C GLN A 78 2.10 -1.83 -11.10
N SER A 79 3.09 -1.28 -11.81
CA SER A 79 3.58 -1.86 -13.05
C SER A 79 4.15 -3.28 -12.89
N CYS A 80 4.75 -3.58 -11.73
CA CYS A 80 5.37 -4.88 -11.46
C CYS A 80 4.40 -5.91 -10.87
N LEU A 81 3.46 -5.49 -10.02
CA LEU A 81 2.55 -6.38 -9.28
C LEU A 81 1.19 -6.51 -9.95
N ASN A 82 0.75 -5.48 -10.65
CA ASN A 82 -0.50 -5.42 -11.36
C ASN A 82 -0.33 -4.82 -12.76
N PRO A 83 0.45 -5.46 -13.65
CA PRO A 83 0.66 -4.95 -15.01
C PRO A 83 -0.66 -4.89 -15.79
N PRO A 84 -0.74 -4.03 -16.83
CA PRO A 84 -1.86 -4.03 -17.74
C PRO A 84 -1.98 -5.40 -18.40
N SER A 85 -3.21 -5.86 -18.57
CA SER A 85 -3.51 -7.11 -19.26
C SER A 85 -4.83 -6.99 -20.01
N GLU A 86 -4.99 -7.82 -21.03
CA GLU A 86 -6.24 -7.91 -21.77
C GLU A 86 -7.40 -8.22 -20.82
N GLY A 87 -8.48 -7.42 -20.91
CA GLY A 87 -9.66 -7.55 -20.06
C GLY A 87 -9.64 -6.75 -18.76
N LYS A 88 -8.49 -6.27 -18.28
CA LYS A 88 -8.46 -5.34 -17.13
C LYS A 88 -8.83 -3.93 -17.58
N LYS A 89 -9.80 -3.35 -16.89
CA LYS A 89 -10.20 -1.97 -17.12
C LYS A 89 -9.36 -0.99 -16.30
N GLU A 90 -9.25 0.20 -16.82
CA GLU A 90 -8.48 1.30 -16.23
C GLU A 90 -9.31 2.58 -16.24
N VAL A 91 -9.04 3.46 -15.29
CA VAL A 91 -9.58 4.82 -15.24
C VAL A 91 -8.49 5.78 -14.80
N GLN A 92 -8.38 6.89 -15.53
CA GLN A 92 -7.44 7.96 -15.24
C GLN A 92 -8.13 9.06 -14.45
N LEU A 93 -7.53 9.46 -13.31
CA LEU A 93 -7.92 10.64 -12.57
C LEU A 93 -6.68 11.51 -12.32
N GLY A 94 -6.63 12.67 -12.99
CA GLY A 94 -5.42 13.49 -12.96
C GLY A 94 -4.19 12.71 -13.41
N ASP A 95 -3.16 12.68 -12.57
CA ASP A 95 -1.92 11.94 -12.83
C ASP A 95 -1.97 10.47 -12.36
N THR A 96 -3.05 10.05 -11.71
CA THR A 96 -3.19 8.70 -11.18
C THR A 96 -4.00 7.81 -12.12
N LEU A 97 -3.40 6.68 -12.52
CA LEU A 97 -4.08 5.62 -13.25
C LEU A 97 -4.49 4.52 -12.29
N PHE A 98 -5.79 4.29 -12.15
CA PHE A 98 -6.35 3.15 -11.40
C PHE A 98 -6.67 2.01 -12.35
N ARG A 99 -6.37 0.80 -11.91
CA ARG A 99 -6.57 -0.45 -12.66
C ARG A 99 -7.27 -1.49 -11.81
N GLU A 100 -8.10 -2.31 -12.40
CA GLU A 100 -8.65 -3.49 -11.71
C GLU A 100 -7.54 -4.35 -11.12
N GLY A 101 -7.65 -4.69 -9.83
CA GLY A 101 -6.64 -5.38 -9.06
C GLY A 101 -5.70 -4.45 -8.27
N ASP A 102 -5.77 -3.14 -8.41
CA ASP A 102 -4.92 -2.22 -7.65
C ASP A 102 -5.23 -2.24 -6.17
N LYS A 103 -4.17 -2.13 -5.37
CA LYS A 103 -4.24 -1.84 -3.94
C LYS A 103 -4.43 -0.34 -3.75
N VAL A 104 -5.50 0.03 -3.06
CA VAL A 104 -5.88 1.43 -2.81
C VAL A 104 -6.14 1.68 -1.33
N MET A 105 -6.13 2.95 -0.94
CA MET A 105 -6.46 3.40 0.41
C MET A 105 -7.41 4.58 0.32
N GLN A 106 -8.44 4.58 1.16
CA GLN A 106 -9.29 5.74 1.43
C GLN A 106 -8.46 6.81 2.15
N ILE A 107 -8.50 8.05 1.67
CA ILE A 107 -7.68 9.14 2.22
C ILE A 107 -8.49 10.25 2.92
N LYS A 108 -9.81 10.10 2.97
CA LYS A 108 -10.75 10.98 3.66
C LYS A 108 -11.77 10.14 4.42
N ASN A 109 -12.31 10.65 5.52
CA ASN A 109 -13.47 10.02 6.13
C ASN A 109 -14.72 10.35 5.29
N ASN A 110 -15.43 9.34 4.85
CA ASN A 110 -16.71 9.50 4.17
C ASN A 110 -17.78 8.69 4.89
N TYR A 111 -18.60 9.38 5.69
CA TYR A 111 -19.64 8.78 6.52
C TYR A 111 -20.92 8.43 5.73
N GLN A 112 -20.99 8.80 4.46
CA GLN A 112 -22.16 8.60 3.61
C GLN A 112 -21.96 7.48 2.57
N LEU A 113 -20.72 7.04 2.34
CA LEU A 113 -20.47 5.94 1.43
C LEU A 113 -21.06 4.65 1.95
N GLU A 114 -21.89 4.03 1.14
CA GLU A 114 -22.51 2.75 1.45
C GLU A 114 -21.54 1.61 1.12
N TRP A 115 -21.53 0.60 1.98
CA TRP A 115 -20.87 -0.67 1.71
C TRP A 115 -21.86 -1.84 1.84
N GLU A 116 -21.62 -2.87 1.08
CA GLU A 116 -22.37 -4.11 1.13
C GLU A 116 -21.45 -5.33 1.17
N ILE A 117 -21.90 -6.38 1.85
CA ILE A 117 -21.30 -7.71 1.79
C ILE A 117 -22.26 -8.60 1.04
N SER A 118 -21.81 -9.21 -0.06
CA SER A 118 -22.62 -10.05 -0.90
C SER A 118 -22.12 -11.48 -0.97
N THR A 119 -23.03 -12.45 -1.12
CA THR A 119 -22.70 -13.84 -1.44
C THR A 119 -22.13 -13.96 -2.84
N ARG A 120 -21.56 -15.13 -3.18
CA ARG A 120 -21.14 -15.46 -4.55
C ARG A 120 -22.29 -15.38 -5.58
N TYR A 121 -23.53 -15.47 -5.13
CA TYR A 121 -24.74 -15.40 -5.96
C TYR A 121 -25.34 -14.00 -6.02
N GLY A 122 -24.64 -12.98 -5.49
CA GLY A 122 -25.10 -11.58 -5.54
C GLY A 122 -26.17 -11.20 -4.52
N MET A 123 -26.49 -12.09 -3.55
CA MET A 123 -27.41 -11.72 -2.46
C MET A 123 -26.66 -10.95 -1.40
N THR A 124 -27.17 -9.78 -1.01
CA THR A 124 -26.61 -8.96 0.07
C THR A 124 -26.86 -9.66 1.41
N ILE A 125 -25.78 -9.88 2.17
CA ILE A 125 -25.81 -10.46 3.51
C ILE A 125 -25.86 -9.34 4.57
N ASP A 126 -25.09 -8.29 4.34
CA ASP A 126 -24.96 -7.17 5.27
C ASP A 126 -24.70 -5.88 4.49
N LYS A 127 -25.06 -4.74 5.08
CA LYS A 127 -24.85 -3.42 4.52
C LYS A 127 -24.68 -2.39 5.62
N GLY A 128 -23.97 -1.34 5.33
CA GLY A 128 -23.79 -0.23 6.24
C GLY A 128 -23.26 0.99 5.52
N ILE A 129 -22.88 1.98 6.30
CA ILE A 129 -22.35 3.26 5.80
C ILE A 129 -21.04 3.58 6.50
N GLY A 130 -20.19 4.32 5.80
CA GLY A 130 -18.91 4.84 6.30
C GLY A 130 -17.71 4.06 5.81
N VAL A 131 -16.77 4.81 5.22
CA VAL A 131 -15.41 4.36 4.87
C VAL A 131 -14.45 5.42 5.41
N PHE A 132 -13.37 4.98 6.02
CA PHE A 132 -12.54 5.88 6.83
C PHE A 132 -11.14 6.04 6.26
N ASN A 133 -10.53 7.17 6.56
CA ASN A 133 -9.15 7.43 6.20
C ASN A 133 -8.22 6.35 6.78
N GLY A 134 -7.45 5.73 5.89
CA GLY A 134 -6.57 4.59 6.21
C GLY A 134 -7.14 3.22 5.85
N ASP A 135 -8.45 3.12 5.56
CA ASP A 135 -9.03 1.86 5.09
C ASP A 135 -8.38 1.43 3.77
N MET A 136 -7.88 0.19 3.74
CA MET A 136 -7.23 -0.38 2.56
C MET A 136 -8.11 -1.38 1.85
N GLY A 137 -8.13 -1.30 0.52
CA GLY A 137 -8.92 -2.19 -0.31
C GLY A 137 -8.25 -2.53 -1.63
N ILE A 138 -8.95 -3.35 -2.42
CA ILE A 138 -8.52 -3.75 -3.76
C ILE A 138 -9.63 -3.39 -4.74
N ILE A 139 -9.26 -2.74 -5.84
CA ILE A 139 -10.20 -2.45 -6.93
C ILE A 139 -10.63 -3.78 -7.57
N ARG A 140 -11.90 -4.11 -7.45
CA ARG A 140 -12.47 -5.35 -8.00
C ARG A 140 -13.06 -5.16 -9.39
N LYS A 141 -13.64 -3.99 -9.64
CA LYS A 141 -14.32 -3.73 -10.91
C LYS A 141 -14.30 -2.24 -11.24
N ILE A 142 -14.05 -1.93 -12.49
CA ILE A 142 -14.23 -0.59 -13.06
C ILE A 142 -15.35 -0.69 -14.10
N ASN A 143 -16.44 0.03 -13.87
CA ASN A 143 -17.54 0.10 -14.80
C ASN A 143 -17.53 1.45 -15.53
N THR A 144 -17.02 1.45 -16.74
CA THR A 144 -16.91 2.66 -17.57
C THR A 144 -18.25 3.20 -18.07
N TYR A 145 -19.29 2.36 -18.09
CA TYR A 145 -20.63 2.77 -18.50
C TYR A 145 -21.40 3.47 -17.37
N GLU A 146 -21.27 2.94 -16.14
CA GLU A 146 -21.87 3.53 -14.93
C GLU A 146 -20.94 4.58 -14.29
N GLU A 147 -19.74 4.75 -14.83
CA GLU A 147 -18.69 5.62 -14.27
C GLU A 147 -18.43 5.33 -12.78
N THR A 148 -18.24 4.06 -12.45
CA THR A 148 -18.04 3.61 -11.07
C THR A 148 -16.84 2.70 -10.93
N VAL A 149 -16.19 2.77 -9.75
CA VAL A 149 -15.12 1.86 -9.31
C VAL A 149 -15.60 1.12 -8.07
N THR A 150 -15.56 -0.20 -8.09
CA THR A 150 -15.90 -1.02 -6.93
C THR A 150 -14.62 -1.44 -6.21
N VAL A 151 -14.50 -1.07 -4.94
CA VAL A 151 -13.38 -1.44 -4.06
C VAL A 151 -13.85 -2.45 -3.03
N GLU A 152 -13.09 -3.53 -2.85
CA GLU A 152 -13.29 -4.49 -1.77
C GLU A 152 -12.34 -4.18 -0.62
N TYR A 153 -12.90 -3.84 0.53
CA TYR A 153 -12.21 -3.61 1.79
C TYR A 153 -12.14 -4.89 2.65
N HIS A 154 -11.57 -4.74 3.85
CA HIS A 154 -11.57 -5.81 4.84
C HIS A 154 -12.98 -6.38 5.06
N GLU A 155 -13.07 -7.66 5.48
CA GLU A 155 -14.35 -8.37 5.67
C GLU A 155 -15.21 -8.47 4.41
N LYS A 156 -14.64 -8.31 3.21
CA LYS A 156 -15.35 -8.34 1.91
C LYS A 156 -16.41 -7.26 1.73
N LYS A 157 -16.25 -6.14 2.41
CA LYS A 157 -17.09 -4.96 2.21
C LYS A 157 -16.84 -4.38 0.83
N LEU A 158 -17.84 -4.35 -0.01
CA LEU A 158 -17.79 -3.76 -1.36
C LEU A 158 -18.36 -2.35 -1.31
N VAL A 159 -17.59 -1.40 -1.80
CA VAL A 159 -17.96 0.02 -1.90
C VAL A 159 -17.92 0.44 -3.35
N LYS A 160 -18.95 1.09 -3.84
CA LYS A 160 -18.99 1.68 -5.18
C LYS A 160 -18.69 3.17 -5.12
N TYR A 161 -17.61 3.56 -5.76
CA TYR A 161 -17.20 4.95 -5.92
C TYR A 161 -17.63 5.45 -7.30
N PRO A 162 -18.50 6.45 -7.39
CA PRO A 162 -18.66 7.19 -8.64
C PRO A 162 -17.35 7.95 -8.95
N TYR A 163 -17.07 8.20 -10.22
CA TYR A 163 -15.79 8.79 -10.65
C TYR A 163 -15.47 10.14 -9.99
N ASN A 164 -16.48 10.92 -9.64
CA ASN A 164 -16.32 12.20 -8.94
C ASN A 164 -15.86 12.07 -7.48
N LEU A 165 -15.85 10.84 -6.92
CA LEU A 165 -15.33 10.55 -5.58
C LEU A 165 -14.00 9.80 -5.60
N LEU A 166 -13.40 9.56 -6.77
CA LEU A 166 -12.11 8.87 -6.86
C LEU A 166 -10.95 9.69 -6.27
N ASP A 167 -11.11 11.00 -6.06
CA ASP A 167 -10.15 11.84 -5.33
C ASP A 167 -10.04 11.49 -3.84
N GLU A 168 -10.94 10.64 -3.33
CA GLU A 168 -10.85 10.06 -1.99
C GLU A 168 -9.98 8.80 -1.93
N LEU A 169 -9.52 8.28 -3.06
CA LEU A 169 -8.67 7.10 -3.17
C LEU A 169 -7.25 7.46 -3.62
N GLU A 170 -6.27 6.76 -3.06
CA GLU A 170 -4.88 6.75 -3.53
C GLU A 170 -4.39 5.31 -3.73
N LEU A 171 -3.46 5.11 -4.67
CA LEU A 171 -2.73 3.83 -4.75
C LEU A 171 -1.97 3.59 -3.44
N ALA A 172 -1.99 2.37 -2.93
CA ALA A 172 -1.49 2.03 -1.60
C ALA A 172 -0.47 0.88 -1.57
N TYR A 173 0.21 0.62 -2.67
CA TYR A 173 1.38 -0.28 -2.66
C TYR A 173 2.48 0.28 -1.75
N ALA A 174 2.69 1.60 -1.83
CA ALA A 174 3.53 2.36 -0.92
C ALA A 174 2.73 3.51 -0.29
N ILE A 175 2.96 3.78 0.99
CA ILE A 175 2.36 4.89 1.73
C ILE A 175 3.43 5.61 2.56
N THR A 176 3.13 6.81 3.05
CA THR A 176 4.04 7.49 3.96
C THR A 176 4.01 6.83 5.35
N ILE A 177 5.14 6.90 6.06
CA ILE A 177 5.24 6.45 7.45
C ILE A 177 4.16 7.13 8.31
N HIS A 178 3.88 8.42 8.10
CA HIS A 178 2.83 9.14 8.83
C HIS A 178 1.42 8.54 8.62
N LYS A 179 1.10 8.14 7.39
CA LYS A 179 -0.18 7.48 7.10
C LYS A 179 -0.26 6.06 7.65
N ALA A 180 0.88 5.44 7.94
CA ALA A 180 0.94 4.11 8.53
C ALA A 180 0.79 4.12 10.06
N GLN A 181 0.91 5.28 10.71
CA GLN A 181 0.80 5.39 12.16
C GLN A 181 -0.57 4.92 12.65
N GLY A 182 -0.54 4.05 13.66
CA GLY A 182 -1.77 3.43 14.21
C GLY A 182 -2.25 2.18 13.44
N SER A 183 -1.57 1.80 12.35
CA SER A 183 -1.87 0.59 11.59
C SER A 183 -0.80 -0.48 11.84
N GLU A 184 -1.20 -1.74 11.71
CA GLU A 184 -0.30 -2.90 11.79
C GLU A 184 -0.23 -3.61 10.44
N TYR A 185 0.98 -3.96 10.01
CA TYR A 185 1.22 -4.68 8.78
C TYR A 185 2.03 -5.94 9.05
N PRO A 186 1.63 -7.10 8.48
CA PRO A 186 2.36 -8.36 8.66
C PRO A 186 3.82 -8.27 8.19
N ILE A 187 4.05 -7.54 7.11
CA ILE A 187 5.37 -7.39 6.50
C ILE A 187 5.54 -5.96 6.04
N VAL A 188 6.67 -5.35 6.43
CA VAL A 188 7.02 -3.98 6.04
C VAL A 188 8.34 -3.97 5.29
N VAL A 189 8.39 -3.21 4.20
CA VAL A 189 9.62 -2.90 3.46
C VAL A 189 9.82 -1.39 3.47
N MET A 190 10.96 -0.91 3.96
CA MET A 190 11.26 0.52 4.04
C MET A 190 12.55 0.87 3.30
N PRO A 191 12.49 1.58 2.18
CA PRO A 191 13.68 2.14 1.54
C PRO A 191 14.15 3.40 2.28
N PHE A 192 15.42 3.44 2.65
CA PHE A 192 16.06 4.60 3.25
C PHE A 192 17.23 5.07 2.41
N THR A 193 17.34 6.39 2.20
CA THR A 193 18.48 7.04 1.55
C THR A 193 18.83 8.34 2.25
N MET A 194 20.03 8.86 1.99
CA MET A 194 20.45 10.16 2.53
C MET A 194 19.60 11.32 2.00
N SER A 195 18.91 11.17 0.88
CA SER A 195 17.95 12.18 0.40
C SER A 195 16.74 12.37 1.33
N HIS A 196 16.49 11.41 2.21
CA HIS A 196 15.45 11.49 3.23
C HIS A 196 15.89 12.16 4.53
N PHE A 197 17.10 12.76 4.60
CA PHE A 197 17.75 13.18 5.84
C PHE A 197 16.88 14.08 6.74
N VAL A 198 16.06 14.96 6.15
CA VAL A 198 15.16 15.85 6.89
C VAL A 198 14.09 15.08 7.68
N MET A 199 13.69 13.92 7.14
CA MET A 199 12.63 13.08 7.72
C MET A 199 13.17 11.88 8.52
N LEU A 200 14.50 11.68 8.56
CA LEU A 200 15.13 10.58 9.31
C LEU A 200 15.28 10.94 10.80
N GLN A 201 14.14 11.07 11.46
CA GLN A 201 14.04 11.27 12.90
C GLN A 201 13.67 9.96 13.60
N ARG A 202 14.21 9.74 14.82
CA ARG A 202 14.00 8.49 15.57
C ARG A 202 12.53 8.12 15.79
N ASN A 203 11.70 9.12 16.00
CA ASN A 203 10.26 8.96 16.22
C ASN A 203 9.46 8.61 14.96
N LEU A 204 10.12 8.56 13.79
CA LEU A 204 9.50 8.13 12.53
C LEU A 204 9.85 6.68 12.15
N LEU A 205 10.82 6.08 12.82
CA LEU A 205 11.26 4.70 12.65
C LEU A 205 10.63 3.79 13.68
#